data_46eff66a944640c3948eaba5e50bfe02
#
_entry.id   46eff66a944640c3948eaba5e50bfe02
#
_cell.length_a   1.000
_cell.length_b   1.000
_cell.length_c   1.000
_cell.angle_alpha   90.00
_cell.angle_beta   90.00
_cell.angle_gamma   90.00
#
_symmetry.space_group_name_H-M   'P 1'
#
loop_
_entity.id
_entity.type
_entity.pdbx_description
1 polymer ?
#
loop_
_entity_poly.entity_id
_entity_poly.type
_entity_poly.pdbx_seq_one_letter_code
_entity_poly.pdbx_strand_id
1 'polypeptide(L)'
;MPIPEFIVHTREKIGTDLMWLPSVAAIVLRDTTTDSPWAVPDVLLVKRADNGEWTPVTGICDPGEEPHHAAAREVLEETGVRAEAAALLGVGAVGPIKHSNGDRASYMSVQLRLEPVDPAAEPVVGDDESVDVGWFPISTMPVTDPKWRLAIADAASQRRHPANFSPRLGLAKR
;
A
#
# COMPACT_ATOMS: atom_id res chain seq x y z
N MET A 1 -5.96 -12.51 1.75
CA MET A 1 -5.96 -12.58 3.26
C MET A 1 -7.37 -12.81 3.74
N PRO A 2 -7.62 -13.64 4.78
CA PRO A 2 -8.93 -13.72 5.40
C PRO A 2 -9.28 -12.36 6.03
N ILE A 3 -10.54 -11.95 5.90
CA ILE A 3 -11.04 -10.72 6.54
C ILE A 3 -10.70 -10.76 8.03
N PRO A 4 -10.08 -9.72 8.62
CA PRO A 4 -9.71 -9.70 10.03
C PRO A 4 -10.90 -10.07 10.96
N GLU A 5 -10.65 -10.89 11.96
CA GLU A 5 -11.70 -11.44 12.84
C GLU A 5 -12.54 -10.34 13.52
N PHE A 6 -11.91 -9.23 13.91
CA PHE A 6 -12.62 -8.10 14.50
C PHE A 6 -13.64 -7.46 13.55
N ILE A 7 -13.35 -7.45 12.22
CA ILE A 7 -14.27 -6.96 11.19
C ILE A 7 -15.44 -7.91 11.07
N VAL A 8 -15.20 -9.23 10.99
CA VAL A 8 -16.25 -10.25 10.93
C VAL A 8 -17.19 -10.09 12.13
N HIS A 9 -16.64 -10.03 13.35
CA HIS A 9 -17.43 -9.86 14.57
C HIS A 9 -18.21 -8.54 14.62
N THR A 10 -17.63 -7.45 14.10
CA THR A 10 -18.33 -6.16 14.03
C THR A 10 -19.48 -6.24 13.02
N ARG A 11 -19.24 -6.85 11.86
CA ARG A 11 -20.26 -7.04 10.81
C ARG A 11 -21.47 -7.85 11.27
N GLU A 12 -21.27 -8.83 12.15
CA GLU A 12 -22.39 -9.56 12.77
C GLU A 12 -23.37 -8.64 13.51
N LYS A 13 -22.90 -7.51 14.02
CA LYS A 13 -23.70 -6.54 14.79
C LYS A 13 -24.31 -5.44 13.93
N ILE A 14 -23.57 -4.95 12.93
CA ILE A 14 -23.95 -3.78 12.13
C ILE A 14 -24.36 -4.10 10.69
N GLY A 15 -24.24 -5.37 10.26
CA GLY A 15 -24.52 -5.77 8.89
C GLY A 15 -23.64 -5.03 7.89
N THR A 16 -24.26 -4.41 6.87
CA THR A 16 -23.55 -3.67 5.80
C THR A 16 -23.46 -2.17 6.07
N ASP A 17 -23.77 -1.71 7.28
CA ASP A 17 -23.62 -0.29 7.63
C ASP A 17 -22.18 0.20 7.46
N LEU A 18 -22.04 1.51 7.26
CA LEU A 18 -20.74 2.12 7.01
C LEU A 18 -19.80 1.93 8.21
N MET A 19 -18.68 1.26 7.99
CA MET A 19 -17.56 1.17 8.94
C MET A 19 -16.53 2.26 8.66
N TRP A 20 -15.90 2.76 9.72
CA TRP A 20 -14.71 3.62 9.66
C TRP A 20 -13.51 2.84 10.18
N LEU A 21 -12.51 2.61 9.33
CA LEU A 21 -11.40 1.69 9.59
C LEU A 21 -10.04 2.39 9.42
N PRO A 22 -9.06 2.13 10.30
CA PRO A 22 -7.68 2.48 10.04
C PRO A 22 -7.11 1.56 8.96
N SER A 23 -6.33 2.13 8.04
CA SER A 23 -5.69 1.38 6.95
C SER A 23 -4.33 1.95 6.61
N VAL A 24 -3.54 1.15 5.91
CA VAL A 24 -2.22 1.54 5.41
C VAL A 24 -2.13 1.37 3.91
N ALA A 25 -1.22 2.12 3.30
CA ALA A 25 -0.73 1.88 1.95
C ALA A 25 0.80 1.89 1.99
N ALA A 26 1.40 0.79 1.63
CA ALA A 26 2.83 0.55 1.66
C ALA A 26 3.45 0.76 0.27
N ILE A 27 4.20 1.83 0.09
CA ILE A 27 4.95 2.10 -1.13
C ILE A 27 6.39 1.62 -0.92
N VAL A 28 6.69 0.40 -1.36
CA VAL A 28 8.01 -0.21 -1.20
C VAL A 28 8.88 0.14 -2.39
N LEU A 29 10.02 0.78 -2.15
CA LEU A 29 10.97 1.19 -3.18
C LEU A 29 12.33 0.51 -2.95
N ARG A 30 12.94 -0.01 -4.03
CA ARG A 30 14.34 -0.44 -4.04
C ARG A 30 15.15 0.29 -5.11
N ASP A 31 16.48 0.30 -4.98
CA ASP A 31 17.33 0.76 -6.05
C ASP A 31 17.30 -0.25 -7.20
N THR A 32 17.26 0.26 -8.41
CA THR A 32 17.42 -0.58 -9.58
C THR A 32 18.87 -1.09 -9.67
N THR A 33 19.04 -2.26 -10.26
CA THR A 33 20.36 -2.89 -10.46
C THR A 33 21.17 -2.27 -11.60
N THR A 34 20.66 -1.20 -12.25
CA THR A 34 21.34 -0.58 -13.38
C THR A 34 22.26 0.56 -12.92
N ASP A 35 23.51 0.57 -13.41
CA ASP A 35 24.50 1.64 -13.18
C ASP A 35 24.21 2.93 -13.98
N SER A 36 22.99 3.09 -14.48
CA SER A 36 22.62 4.28 -15.24
C SER A 36 22.52 5.52 -14.33
N PRO A 37 23.10 6.66 -14.68
CA PRO A 37 22.92 7.92 -13.95
C PRO A 37 21.46 8.42 -13.97
N TRP A 38 20.63 7.85 -14.85
CA TRP A 38 19.19 8.12 -14.98
C TRP A 38 18.34 6.99 -14.35
N ALA A 39 18.96 6.10 -13.59
CA ALA A 39 18.26 5.03 -12.92
C ALA A 39 17.18 5.61 -11.98
N VAL A 40 15.96 5.09 -12.12
CA VAL A 40 14.85 5.37 -11.22
C VAL A 40 14.62 4.15 -10.33
N PRO A 41 14.15 4.33 -9.10
CA PRO A 41 13.87 3.18 -8.24
C PRO A 41 12.79 2.28 -8.84
N ASP A 42 12.84 1.00 -8.46
CA ASP A 42 11.74 0.08 -8.68
C ASP A 42 10.73 0.19 -7.54
N VAL A 43 9.45 0.04 -7.86
CA VAL A 43 8.36 -0.06 -6.91
C VAL A 43 7.79 -1.48 -6.90
N LEU A 44 7.50 -2.01 -5.72
CA LEU A 44 6.78 -3.27 -5.54
C LEU A 44 5.29 -3.03 -5.73
N LEU A 45 4.68 -3.81 -6.61
CA LEU A 45 3.25 -3.74 -6.90
C LEU A 45 2.64 -5.13 -6.87
N VAL A 46 1.38 -5.17 -6.51
CA VAL A 46 0.50 -6.34 -6.59
C VAL A 46 -0.60 -6.10 -7.60
N LYS A 47 -1.00 -7.17 -8.30
CA LYS A 47 -2.16 -7.16 -9.20
C LYS A 47 -3.36 -7.74 -8.49
N ARG A 48 -4.31 -6.91 -8.21
CA ARG A 48 -5.51 -7.27 -7.45
C ARG A 48 -6.36 -8.32 -8.16
N ALA A 49 -6.84 -9.31 -7.41
CA ALA A 49 -7.73 -10.36 -7.92
C ALA A 49 -9.14 -9.83 -8.24
N ASP A 50 -9.62 -8.81 -7.51
CA ASP A 50 -10.99 -8.31 -7.62
C ASP A 50 -11.26 -7.46 -8.87
N ASN A 51 -10.25 -6.71 -9.37
CA ASN A 51 -10.41 -5.78 -10.47
C ASN A 51 -9.28 -5.81 -11.52
N GLY A 52 -8.21 -6.57 -11.26
CA GLY A 52 -7.04 -6.70 -12.15
C GLY A 52 -6.13 -5.47 -12.20
N GLU A 53 -6.33 -4.49 -11.33
CA GLU A 53 -5.48 -3.30 -11.28
C GLU A 53 -4.17 -3.56 -10.53
N TRP A 54 -3.10 -2.92 -10.99
CA TRP A 54 -1.83 -2.87 -10.30
C TRP A 54 -1.83 -1.75 -9.26
N THR A 55 -1.55 -2.08 -8.01
CA THR A 55 -1.52 -1.14 -6.88
C THR A 55 -0.33 -1.39 -5.96
N PRO A 56 0.10 -0.40 -5.16
CA PRO A 56 0.88 -0.69 -3.96
C PRO A 56 0.10 -1.64 -3.03
N VAL A 57 0.81 -2.30 -2.12
CA VAL A 57 0.19 -3.11 -1.07
C VAL A 57 -0.66 -2.23 -0.15
N THR A 58 -1.85 -2.68 0.19
CA THR A 58 -2.76 -1.97 1.11
C THR A 58 -3.37 -2.95 2.09
N GLY A 59 -3.61 -2.50 3.32
CA GLY A 59 -4.23 -3.36 4.31
C GLY A 59 -4.91 -2.58 5.42
N ILE A 60 -5.57 -3.32 6.31
CA ILE A 60 -6.28 -2.79 7.48
C ILE A 60 -5.39 -3.02 8.70
N CYS A 61 -5.25 -1.99 9.54
CA CYS A 61 -4.57 -2.16 10.82
C CYS A 61 -5.44 -2.98 11.77
N ASP A 62 -4.84 -3.95 12.44
CA ASP A 62 -5.49 -4.68 13.52
C ASP A 62 -5.68 -3.78 14.76
N PRO A 63 -6.65 -4.09 15.65
CA PRO A 63 -6.83 -3.35 16.89
C PRO A 63 -5.57 -3.30 17.74
N GLY A 64 -5.02 -2.09 17.94
CA GLY A 64 -3.79 -1.86 18.68
C GLY A 64 -2.50 -2.02 17.87
N GLU A 65 -2.59 -2.33 16.58
CA GLU A 65 -1.43 -2.40 15.69
C GLU A 65 -1.01 -1.00 15.23
N GLU A 66 0.27 -0.72 15.30
CA GLU A 66 0.83 0.52 14.77
C GLU A 66 0.86 0.49 13.23
N PRO A 67 0.54 1.60 12.55
CA PRO A 67 0.44 1.62 11.08
C PRO A 67 1.70 1.15 10.34
N HIS A 68 2.89 1.42 10.88
CA HIS A 68 4.13 1.00 10.25
C HIS A 68 4.37 -0.52 10.37
N HIS A 69 3.88 -1.14 11.45
CA HIS A 69 3.90 -2.59 11.60
C HIS A 69 2.87 -3.25 10.67
N ALA A 70 1.64 -2.69 10.61
CA ALA A 70 0.61 -3.15 9.67
C ALA A 70 1.14 -3.12 8.22
N ALA A 71 1.77 -2.02 7.80
CA ALA A 71 2.32 -1.91 6.46
C ALA A 71 3.41 -2.97 6.17
N ALA A 72 4.29 -3.23 7.12
CA ALA A 72 5.33 -4.26 6.96
C ALA A 72 4.75 -5.68 6.93
N ARG A 73 3.74 -5.95 7.77
CA ARG A 73 3.03 -7.24 7.80
C ARG A 73 2.32 -7.51 6.48
N GLU A 74 1.52 -6.56 5.98
CA GLU A 74 0.79 -6.68 4.73
C GLU A 74 1.72 -6.93 3.54
N VAL A 75 2.86 -6.20 3.47
CA VAL A 75 3.87 -6.43 2.44
C VAL A 75 4.41 -7.86 2.51
N LEU A 76 4.71 -8.36 3.70
CA LEU A 76 5.20 -9.73 3.87
C LEU A 76 4.15 -10.77 3.47
N GLU A 77 2.89 -10.58 3.90
CA GLU A 77 1.78 -11.51 3.66
C GLU A 77 1.41 -11.57 2.17
N GLU A 78 1.27 -10.43 1.49
CA GLU A 78 0.87 -10.40 0.09
C GLU A 78 2.01 -10.72 -0.89
N THR A 79 3.28 -10.45 -0.52
CA THR A 79 4.39 -10.48 -1.48
C THR A 79 5.59 -11.35 -1.08
N GLY A 80 5.61 -11.86 0.15
CA GLY A 80 6.78 -12.57 0.69
C GLY A 80 8.00 -11.69 0.96
N VAL A 81 7.96 -10.40 0.62
CA VAL A 81 9.07 -9.47 0.82
C VAL A 81 9.05 -8.89 2.23
N ARG A 82 10.16 -9.02 2.96
CA ARG A 82 10.33 -8.29 4.22
C ARG A 82 10.72 -6.85 3.94
N ALA A 83 9.98 -5.91 4.51
CA ALA A 83 10.24 -4.48 4.35
C ALA A 83 10.06 -3.73 5.67
N GLU A 84 10.73 -2.61 5.80
CA GLU A 84 10.65 -1.73 6.97
C GLU A 84 10.19 -0.34 6.56
N ALA A 85 9.36 0.29 7.40
CA ALA A 85 8.88 1.64 7.16
C ALA A 85 10.00 2.65 7.37
N ALA A 86 10.20 3.50 6.38
CA ALA A 86 11.26 4.51 6.36
C ALA A 86 10.74 5.94 6.44
N ALA A 87 9.50 6.21 5.98
CA ALA A 87 8.93 7.56 6.07
C ALA A 87 7.41 7.55 5.95
N LEU A 88 6.79 8.54 6.61
CA LEU A 88 5.39 8.91 6.38
C LEU A 88 5.28 9.74 5.10
N LEU A 89 4.37 9.36 4.20
CA LEU A 89 4.08 10.09 2.96
C LEU A 89 2.82 10.96 3.08
N GLY A 90 1.82 10.48 3.82
CA GLY A 90 0.61 11.23 4.03
C GLY A 90 -0.43 10.47 4.85
N VAL A 91 -1.44 11.21 5.29
CA VAL A 91 -2.61 10.67 5.99
C VAL A 91 -3.87 11.32 5.42
N GLY A 92 -4.91 10.55 5.20
CA GLY A 92 -6.19 11.10 4.75
C GLY A 92 -7.32 10.09 4.66
N ALA A 93 -8.50 10.59 4.37
CA ALA A 93 -9.69 9.78 4.25
C ALA A 93 -9.81 9.16 2.84
N VAL A 94 -10.24 7.91 2.78
CA VAL A 94 -10.57 7.17 1.55
C VAL A 94 -11.97 6.59 1.67
N GLY A 95 -12.76 6.70 0.62
CA GLY A 95 -14.12 6.18 0.59
C GLY A 95 -15.21 7.25 0.66
N PRO A 96 -16.49 6.87 0.86
CA PRO A 96 -16.94 5.50 1.12
C PRO A 96 -16.80 4.57 -0.09
N ILE A 97 -16.41 3.32 0.19
CA ILE A 97 -16.30 2.24 -0.78
C ILE A 97 -17.40 1.21 -0.48
N LYS A 98 -18.05 0.70 -1.52
CA LYS A 98 -18.95 -0.44 -1.45
C LYS A 98 -18.22 -1.65 -2.03
N HIS A 99 -17.99 -2.65 -1.22
CA HIS A 99 -17.38 -3.91 -1.61
C HIS A 99 -18.36 -4.84 -2.33
N SER A 100 -17.84 -5.83 -3.04
CA SER A 100 -18.65 -6.77 -3.83
C SER A 100 -19.64 -7.59 -2.99
N ASN A 101 -19.32 -7.86 -1.72
CA ASN A 101 -20.20 -8.51 -0.76
C ASN A 101 -21.30 -7.59 -0.17
N GLY A 102 -21.34 -6.33 -0.59
CA GLY A 102 -22.32 -5.32 -0.14
C GLY A 102 -21.85 -4.48 1.05
N ASP A 103 -20.76 -4.82 1.69
CA ASP A 103 -20.19 -4.06 2.81
C ASP A 103 -19.79 -2.65 2.38
N ARG A 104 -19.95 -1.71 3.30
CA ARG A 104 -19.56 -0.32 3.10
C ARG A 104 -18.49 0.06 4.10
N ALA A 105 -17.41 0.67 3.61
CA ALA A 105 -16.32 1.14 4.46
C ALA A 105 -15.77 2.49 3.99
N SER A 106 -15.30 3.28 4.94
CA SER A 106 -14.40 4.40 4.74
C SER A 106 -13.15 4.18 5.60
N TYR A 107 -12.04 4.74 5.18
CA TYR A 107 -10.76 4.46 5.78
C TYR A 107 -10.03 5.75 6.16
N MET A 108 -9.36 5.74 7.32
CA MET A 108 -8.22 6.63 7.58
C MET A 108 -6.99 5.92 7.06
N SER A 109 -6.48 6.35 5.92
CA SER A 109 -5.33 5.71 5.28
C SER A 109 -4.04 6.43 5.63
N VAL A 110 -3.06 5.68 6.13
CA VAL A 110 -1.70 6.12 6.39
C VAL A 110 -0.82 5.61 5.25
N GLN A 111 -0.28 6.50 4.44
CA GLN A 111 0.63 6.16 3.34
C GLN A 111 2.07 6.22 3.83
N LEU A 112 2.80 5.14 3.65
CA LEU A 112 4.17 4.97 4.13
C LEU A 112 5.09 4.56 2.98
N ARG A 113 6.31 5.11 2.97
CA ARG A 113 7.39 4.57 2.17
C ARG A 113 8.12 3.51 2.98
N LEU A 114 8.33 2.35 2.37
CA LEU A 114 9.09 1.23 2.92
C LEU A 114 10.31 0.95 2.06
N GLU A 115 11.28 0.28 2.66
CA GLU A 115 12.46 -0.28 1.99
C GLU A 115 12.53 -1.78 2.26
N PRO A 116 12.85 -2.62 1.25
CA PRO A 116 13.06 -4.04 1.48
C PRO A 116 14.29 -4.25 2.35
N VAL A 117 14.21 -5.19 3.29
CA VAL A 117 15.37 -5.59 4.14
C VAL A 117 16.46 -6.20 3.27
N ASP A 118 16.08 -7.00 2.27
CA ASP A 118 16.96 -7.51 1.23
C ASP A 118 16.53 -6.91 -0.13
N PRO A 119 17.32 -5.99 -0.70
CA PRO A 119 17.02 -5.40 -2.01
C PRO A 119 16.98 -6.41 -3.16
N ALA A 120 17.60 -7.59 -3.00
CA ALA A 120 17.57 -8.66 -4.00
C ALA A 120 16.39 -9.61 -3.86
N ALA A 121 15.54 -9.43 -2.82
CA ALA A 121 14.37 -10.27 -2.63
C ALA A 121 13.41 -10.17 -3.83
N GLU A 122 13.08 -11.32 -4.40
CA GLU A 122 12.08 -11.43 -5.45
C GLU A 122 10.72 -11.77 -4.82
N PRO A 123 9.66 -11.04 -5.22
CA PRO A 123 8.35 -11.23 -4.63
C PRO A 123 7.66 -12.48 -5.17
N VAL A 124 6.81 -13.04 -4.35
CA VAL A 124 5.92 -14.14 -4.70
C VAL A 124 4.49 -13.79 -4.27
N VAL A 125 3.50 -14.23 -5.03
CA VAL A 125 2.09 -14.07 -4.61
C VAL A 125 1.90 -14.82 -3.30
N GLY A 126 1.56 -14.10 -2.24
CA GLY A 126 1.48 -14.65 -0.88
C GLY A 126 0.07 -15.11 -0.48
N ASP A 127 -0.97 -14.55 -1.11
CA ASP A 127 -2.37 -14.86 -0.77
C ASP A 127 -3.29 -14.84 -2.01
N ASP A 128 -4.59 -14.97 -1.81
CA ASP A 128 -5.61 -15.00 -2.85
C ASP A 128 -6.18 -13.61 -3.23
N GLU A 129 -5.74 -12.54 -2.58
CA GLU A 129 -6.15 -11.17 -2.90
C GLU A 129 -5.42 -10.63 -4.14
N SER A 130 -4.26 -11.20 -4.45
CA SER A 130 -3.43 -10.85 -5.58
C SER A 130 -3.26 -12.01 -6.55
N VAL A 131 -3.27 -11.73 -7.85
CA VAL A 131 -3.03 -12.73 -8.91
C VAL A 131 -1.64 -12.63 -9.51
N ASP A 132 -0.91 -11.56 -9.22
CA ASP A 132 0.45 -11.33 -9.71
C ASP A 132 1.15 -10.31 -8.81
N VAL A 133 2.48 -10.33 -8.78
CA VAL A 133 3.31 -9.41 -8.01
C VAL A 133 4.64 -9.19 -8.71
N GLY A 134 5.22 -8.00 -8.60
CA GLY A 134 6.52 -7.73 -9.22
C GLY A 134 7.12 -6.38 -8.87
N TRP A 135 8.40 -6.27 -9.20
CA TRP A 135 9.14 -5.02 -9.18
C TRP A 135 9.05 -4.33 -10.53
N PHE A 136 8.73 -3.04 -10.54
CA PHE A 136 8.59 -2.25 -11.76
C PHE A 136 9.34 -0.92 -11.63
N PRO A 137 10.14 -0.53 -12.64
CA PRO A 137 10.67 0.83 -12.68
C PRO A 137 9.53 1.85 -12.60
N ILE A 138 9.63 2.85 -11.73
CA ILE A 138 8.56 3.85 -11.57
C ILE A 138 8.24 4.60 -12.86
N SER A 139 9.17 4.65 -13.80
CA SER A 139 8.97 5.28 -15.14
C SER A 139 8.05 4.50 -16.06
N THR A 140 7.96 3.17 -15.88
CA THR A 140 7.20 2.25 -16.76
C THR A 140 6.21 1.37 -16.00
N MET A 141 5.94 1.70 -14.73
CA MET A 141 5.01 0.93 -13.90
C MET A 141 3.61 0.84 -14.51
N PRO A 142 2.92 -0.32 -14.35
CA PRO A 142 1.59 -0.55 -14.94
C PRO A 142 0.44 0.14 -14.18
N VAL A 143 0.72 0.91 -13.14
CA VAL A 143 -0.28 1.60 -12.32
C VAL A 143 -1.02 2.65 -13.15
N THR A 144 -2.34 2.57 -13.20
CA THR A 144 -3.22 3.49 -13.95
C THR A 144 -3.92 4.51 -13.05
N ASP A 145 -4.28 4.14 -11.81
CA ASP A 145 -4.96 5.05 -10.88
C ASP A 145 -4.04 6.24 -10.51
N PRO A 146 -4.48 7.48 -10.78
CA PRO A 146 -3.70 8.69 -10.47
C PRO A 146 -3.34 8.84 -9.00
N LYS A 147 -4.15 8.34 -8.06
CA LYS A 147 -3.85 8.43 -6.62
C LYS A 147 -2.60 7.62 -6.26
N TRP A 148 -2.47 6.41 -6.85
CA TRP A 148 -1.31 5.55 -6.62
C TRP A 148 -0.06 6.07 -7.33
N ARG A 149 -0.22 6.59 -8.56
CA ARG A 149 0.90 7.26 -9.25
C ARG A 149 1.44 8.44 -8.44
N LEU A 150 0.55 9.21 -7.80
CA LEU A 150 0.94 10.32 -6.94
C LEU A 150 1.66 9.82 -5.67
N ALA A 151 1.13 8.80 -4.99
CA ALA A 151 1.76 8.23 -3.80
C ALA A 151 3.17 7.68 -4.11
N ILE A 152 3.35 7.01 -5.25
CA ILE A 152 4.64 6.48 -5.70
C ILE A 152 5.61 7.63 -6.04
N ALA A 153 5.13 8.69 -6.69
CA ALA A 153 5.94 9.88 -6.95
C ALA A 153 6.37 10.60 -5.66
N ASP A 154 5.48 10.68 -4.66
CA ASP A 154 5.80 11.22 -3.35
C ASP A 154 6.86 10.38 -2.64
N ALA A 155 6.75 9.05 -2.70
CA ALA A 155 7.75 8.14 -2.13
C ALA A 155 9.13 8.32 -2.77
N ALA A 156 9.19 8.42 -4.09
CA ALA A 156 10.43 8.66 -4.82
C ALA A 156 11.02 10.05 -4.49
N SER A 157 10.18 11.09 -4.39
CA SER A 157 10.59 12.44 -4.01
C SER A 157 11.11 12.48 -2.56
N GLN A 158 10.40 11.84 -1.63
CA GLN A 158 10.81 11.75 -0.23
C GLN A 158 12.16 11.03 -0.10
N ARG A 159 12.36 9.94 -0.83
CA ARG A 159 13.61 9.19 -0.82
C ARG A 159 14.77 10.03 -1.33
N ARG A 160 14.55 10.77 -2.42
CA ARG A 160 15.59 11.61 -3.06
C ARG A 160 15.91 12.87 -2.26
N HIS A 161 14.91 13.47 -1.62
CA HIS A 161 15.02 14.76 -0.92
C HIS A 161 14.32 14.73 0.45
N PRO A 162 14.76 13.88 1.39
CA PRO A 162 14.05 13.68 2.66
C PRO A 162 13.90 14.95 3.50
N ALA A 163 14.90 15.85 3.47
CA ALA A 163 14.85 17.09 4.23
C ALA A 163 13.85 18.13 3.67
N ASN A 164 13.44 17.98 2.40
CA ASN A 164 12.54 18.92 1.73
C ASN A 164 11.13 18.35 1.55
N PHE A 165 10.88 17.13 2.03
CA PHE A 165 9.59 16.48 1.91
C PHE A 165 8.72 16.78 3.13
N SER A 166 7.46 17.12 2.88
CA SER A 166 6.44 17.22 3.92
C SER A 166 5.30 16.26 3.61
N PRO A 167 4.90 15.41 4.58
CA PRO A 167 3.78 14.49 4.40
C PRO A 167 2.49 15.22 4.03
N ARG A 168 1.69 14.61 3.17
CA ARG A 168 0.41 15.18 2.77
C ARG A 168 -0.62 15.09 3.89
N LEU A 169 -1.30 16.20 4.13
CA LEU A 169 -2.48 16.26 4.99
C LEU A 169 -3.72 16.19 4.09
N GLY A 170 -4.29 15.00 3.97
CA GLY A 170 -5.37 14.68 3.05
C GLY A 170 -4.89 14.03 1.76
N LEU A 171 -5.62 13.00 1.31
CA LEU A 171 -5.31 12.19 0.12
C LEU A 171 -6.28 12.48 -1.05
N ALA A 172 -7.35 13.24 -0.82
CA ALA A 172 -8.28 13.64 -1.87
C ALA A 172 -7.62 14.68 -2.81
N LYS A 173 -7.92 14.57 -4.10
CA LYS A 173 -7.59 15.64 -5.05
C LYS A 173 -8.34 16.90 -4.65
N ARG A 174 -7.64 18.00 -4.53
CA ARG A 174 -8.26 19.34 -4.56
C ARG A 174 -8.62 19.70 -5.98
#